data_15d9acf3351ff3350234ab0120bce8a3
#
_entry.id   15d9acf3351ff3350234ab0120bce8a3
#
_cell.length_a   1.000
_cell.length_b   1.000
_cell.length_c   1.000
_cell.angle_alpha   90.00
_cell.angle_beta   90.00
_cell.angle_gamma   90.00
#
_symmetry.space_group_name_H-M   'P 1'
#
loop_
_entity.id
_entity.type
_entity.pdbx_description
1 polymer ?
#
loop_
_entity_poly.entity_id
_entity_poly.type
_entity_poly.pdbx_seq_one_letter_code
_entity_poly.pdbx_strand_id
1 'polypeptide(L)'
;MLFRSAQRADGALPGIVPTGGWGFHWGNGPAWDCVLVYLPYYSYVYRGDKQVAEECAPSFMRYLHYLTTRKDDRGLMEIGLGDWCHVKTRRPKAPLVVTDTIMSIDIAEKMAFLFEQLGMEHQQQFALAVASDFKTAFRKHLIDFDTMTVEGNCQTSQAMALHYGIFAPEEEQAAFVRLLELIREQDGFMDVGVLGGKVLFHVLTKFGYTDLALDMMIRPEYPSYGNWVAQGATSLWEDFMEDPASMNHHFWGDISAWFIKALAGICYNPDGTDWNRVDICPHFPEVMHDASAWFDSNCGKIASKWVREGDKIILNLEIPSNMQGQLILKDGCHLENGETTCPVVSGEYTILKY
;
A
#
# COMPACT_ATOMS: atom_id res chain seq x y z
N MET A 1 -7.74 -18.88 -13.62
CA MET A 1 -7.78 -17.43 -13.29
C MET A 1 -7.94 -16.62 -14.57
N LEU A 2 -8.97 -15.75 -14.66
CA LEU A 2 -9.35 -15.05 -15.90
C LEU A 2 -8.22 -14.16 -16.48
N PHE A 3 -7.49 -13.44 -15.63
CA PHE A 3 -6.37 -12.59 -16.09
C PHE A 3 -5.31 -13.37 -16.85
N ARG A 4 -4.91 -14.55 -16.34
CA ARG A 4 -3.97 -15.44 -17.01
C ARG A 4 -4.47 -15.84 -18.41
N SER A 5 -5.76 -16.16 -18.53
CA SER A 5 -6.36 -16.59 -19.81
C SER A 5 -6.53 -15.43 -20.80
N ALA A 6 -6.57 -14.19 -20.32
CA ALA A 6 -6.70 -13.00 -21.15
C ALA A 6 -5.35 -12.44 -21.61
N GLN A 7 -4.22 -12.95 -21.07
CA GLN A 7 -2.88 -12.50 -21.45
C GLN A 7 -2.53 -12.91 -22.88
N ARG A 8 -2.02 -11.95 -23.66
CA ARG A 8 -1.51 -12.19 -25.01
C ARG A 8 -0.16 -12.93 -24.99
N ALA A 9 0.21 -13.48 -26.15
CA ALA A 9 1.50 -14.17 -26.31
C ALA A 9 2.72 -13.26 -26.07
N ASP A 10 2.60 -11.95 -26.37
CA ASP A 10 3.62 -10.94 -26.10
C ASP A 10 3.69 -10.52 -24.63
N GLY A 11 2.81 -11.03 -23.78
CA GLY A 11 2.76 -10.73 -22.34
C GLY A 11 1.76 -9.63 -21.94
N ALA A 12 1.24 -8.85 -22.88
CA ALA A 12 0.29 -7.78 -22.58
C ALA A 12 -0.99 -8.29 -21.93
N LEU A 13 -1.55 -7.52 -21.00
CA LEU A 13 -2.85 -7.72 -20.42
C LEU A 13 -3.84 -6.66 -20.90
N PRO A 14 -5.15 -6.98 -21.02
CA PRO A 14 -6.15 -5.95 -21.21
C PRO A 14 -6.42 -5.22 -19.89
N GLY A 15 -6.75 -3.93 -19.95
CA GLY A 15 -7.03 -3.15 -18.73
C GLY A 15 -8.29 -3.60 -17.98
N ILE A 16 -9.19 -4.32 -18.64
CA ILE A 16 -10.41 -4.91 -18.06
C ILE A 16 -10.52 -6.37 -18.47
N VAL A 17 -10.88 -7.26 -17.55
CA VAL A 17 -11.03 -8.70 -17.82
C VAL A 17 -12.39 -9.19 -17.31
N PRO A 18 -13.28 -9.70 -18.18
CA PRO A 18 -13.16 -9.75 -19.67
C PRO A 18 -13.18 -8.35 -20.30
N THR A 19 -12.49 -8.18 -21.44
CA THR A 19 -12.25 -6.87 -22.03
C THR A 19 -13.51 -6.16 -22.54
N GLY A 20 -14.55 -6.89 -22.89
CA GLY A 20 -15.69 -6.34 -23.63
C GLY A 20 -15.20 -5.63 -24.90
N GLY A 21 -15.55 -4.36 -25.07
CA GLY A 21 -15.09 -3.51 -26.18
C GLY A 21 -13.78 -2.76 -25.95
N TRP A 22 -13.16 -2.85 -24.75
CA TRP A 22 -12.00 -2.04 -24.35
C TRP A 22 -10.68 -2.50 -24.98
N GLY A 23 -10.53 -3.81 -25.21
CA GLY A 23 -9.32 -4.40 -25.82
C GLY A 23 -8.05 -4.19 -25.00
N PHE A 24 -6.92 -3.88 -25.70
CA PHE A 24 -5.60 -3.72 -25.12
C PHE A 24 -5.06 -2.29 -25.28
N HIS A 25 -5.91 -1.32 -25.53
CA HIS A 25 -5.51 0.04 -25.86
C HIS A 25 -5.89 1.06 -24.79
N TRP A 26 -6.64 0.64 -23.78
CA TRP A 26 -7.07 1.50 -22.70
C TRP A 26 -7.04 0.77 -21.36
N GLY A 27 -6.55 1.44 -20.34
CA GLY A 27 -6.55 0.94 -18.95
C GLY A 27 -5.53 -0.16 -18.64
N ASN A 28 -4.73 -0.60 -19.61
CA ASN A 28 -3.62 -1.52 -19.38
C ASN A 28 -2.39 -0.77 -18.85
N GLY A 29 -1.37 -1.52 -18.43
CA GLY A 29 -0.14 -0.98 -17.86
C GLY A 29 0.07 -1.38 -16.40
N PRO A 30 1.27 -1.20 -15.85
CA PRO A 30 1.66 -1.75 -14.56
C PRO A 30 0.73 -1.41 -13.40
N ALA A 31 0.18 -0.20 -13.37
CA ALA A 31 -0.74 0.23 -12.33
C ALA A 31 -2.01 -0.64 -12.23
N TRP A 32 -2.49 -1.18 -13.35
CA TRP A 32 -3.71 -2.00 -13.45
C TRP A 32 -3.41 -3.48 -13.66
N ASP A 33 -2.38 -3.78 -14.45
CA ASP A 33 -1.95 -5.15 -14.73
C ASP A 33 -1.41 -5.87 -13.47
N CYS A 34 -1.05 -5.11 -12.43
CA CYS A 34 -0.56 -5.64 -11.15
C CYS A 34 -1.46 -6.71 -10.53
N VAL A 35 -2.75 -6.74 -10.86
CA VAL A 35 -3.70 -7.75 -10.41
C VAL A 35 -3.26 -9.18 -10.76
N LEU A 36 -2.54 -9.36 -11.87
CA LEU A 36 -1.95 -10.66 -12.25
C LEU A 36 -1.05 -11.22 -11.16
N VAL A 37 -0.35 -10.35 -10.45
CA VAL A 37 0.65 -10.68 -9.41
C VAL A 37 0.08 -10.52 -8.01
N TYR A 38 -0.66 -9.46 -7.76
CA TYR A 38 -1.18 -9.13 -6.44
C TYR A 38 -2.16 -10.19 -5.92
N LEU A 39 -3.02 -10.74 -6.76
CA LEU A 39 -3.92 -11.80 -6.32
C LEU A 39 -3.17 -13.06 -5.87
N PRO A 40 -2.24 -13.65 -6.66
CA PRO A 40 -1.41 -14.76 -6.20
C PRO A 40 -0.54 -14.41 -4.98
N TYR A 41 0.03 -13.20 -4.93
CA TYR A 41 0.86 -12.74 -3.82
C TYR A 41 0.07 -12.68 -2.52
N TYR A 42 -1.08 -12.03 -2.50
CA TYR A 42 -1.90 -11.93 -1.29
C TYR A 42 -2.58 -13.27 -0.94
N SER A 43 -2.90 -14.12 -1.92
CA SER A 43 -3.35 -15.49 -1.65
C SER A 43 -2.27 -16.28 -0.90
N TYR A 44 -1.02 -16.14 -1.30
CA TYR A 44 0.11 -16.75 -0.61
C TYR A 44 0.34 -16.13 0.77
N VAL A 45 0.53 -14.81 0.86
CA VAL A 45 0.86 -14.12 2.13
C VAL A 45 -0.22 -14.31 3.19
N TYR A 46 -1.50 -14.25 2.81
CA TYR A 46 -2.60 -14.34 3.79
C TYR A 46 -3.14 -15.76 4.01
N ARG A 47 -2.92 -16.68 3.07
CA ARG A 47 -3.52 -18.04 3.13
C ARG A 47 -2.53 -19.18 2.96
N GLY A 48 -1.28 -18.91 2.61
CA GLY A 48 -0.27 -19.94 2.31
C GLY A 48 -0.54 -20.69 0.98
N ASP A 49 -1.44 -20.18 0.14
CA ASP A 49 -1.83 -20.83 -1.10
C ASP A 49 -0.78 -20.60 -2.19
N LYS A 50 0.05 -21.63 -2.43
CA LYS A 50 1.06 -21.64 -3.51
C LYS A 50 0.46 -21.97 -4.87
N GLN A 51 -0.67 -22.67 -4.92
CA GLN A 51 -1.22 -23.22 -6.17
C GLN A 51 -1.50 -22.10 -7.19
N VAL A 52 -2.09 -21.00 -6.75
CA VAL A 52 -2.40 -19.87 -7.63
C VAL A 52 -1.11 -19.27 -8.22
N ALA A 53 -0.05 -19.15 -7.42
CA ALA A 53 1.25 -18.64 -7.87
C ALA A 53 1.93 -19.62 -8.86
N GLU A 54 1.92 -20.92 -8.57
CA GLU A 54 2.44 -21.99 -9.47
C GLU A 54 1.76 -21.93 -10.84
N GLU A 55 0.42 -21.86 -10.85
CA GLU A 55 -0.35 -21.76 -12.08
C GLU A 55 -0.10 -20.46 -12.87
N CYS A 56 0.25 -19.38 -12.20
CA CYS A 56 0.53 -18.06 -12.80
C CYS A 56 1.99 -17.87 -13.22
N ALA A 57 2.92 -18.69 -12.74
CA ALA A 57 4.36 -18.54 -12.98
C ALA A 57 4.75 -18.36 -14.47
N PRO A 58 4.20 -19.11 -15.44
CA PRO A 58 4.46 -18.87 -16.86
C PRO A 58 3.94 -17.50 -17.36
N SER A 59 2.84 -17.00 -16.77
CA SER A 59 2.29 -15.67 -17.10
C SER A 59 3.13 -14.56 -16.49
N PHE A 60 3.68 -14.77 -15.31
CA PHE A 60 4.63 -13.82 -14.70
C PHE A 60 5.85 -13.64 -15.59
N MET A 61 6.44 -14.72 -16.09
CA MET A 61 7.59 -14.62 -16.98
C MET A 61 7.27 -13.87 -18.28
N ARG A 62 6.11 -14.14 -18.90
CA ARG A 62 5.70 -13.38 -20.09
C ARG A 62 5.51 -11.89 -19.78
N TYR A 63 4.96 -11.56 -18.60
CA TYR A 63 4.76 -10.17 -18.22
C TYR A 63 6.09 -9.47 -17.91
N LEU A 64 7.04 -10.12 -17.23
CA LEU A 64 8.38 -9.58 -17.03
C LEU A 64 9.08 -9.27 -18.35
N HIS A 65 9.02 -10.20 -19.33
CA HIS A 65 9.55 -9.95 -20.67
C HIS A 65 8.81 -8.78 -21.35
N TYR A 66 7.49 -8.70 -21.24
CA TYR A 66 6.73 -7.58 -21.77
C TYR A 66 7.22 -6.25 -21.18
N LEU A 67 7.40 -6.16 -19.88
CA LEU A 67 7.92 -4.95 -19.23
C LEU A 67 9.30 -4.56 -19.79
N THR A 68 10.20 -5.52 -20.00
CA THR A 68 11.54 -5.23 -20.55
C THR A 68 11.50 -4.68 -21.98
N THR A 69 10.51 -5.08 -22.79
CA THR A 69 10.32 -4.63 -24.17
C THR A 69 9.63 -3.26 -24.28
N ARG A 70 9.09 -2.73 -23.17
CA ARG A 70 8.30 -1.50 -23.15
C ARG A 70 9.05 -0.31 -22.51
N LYS A 71 10.28 -0.54 -22.06
CA LYS A 71 11.14 0.53 -21.52
C LYS A 71 11.40 1.60 -22.60
N ASP A 72 11.38 2.86 -22.20
CA ASP A 72 11.88 3.96 -23.03
C ASP A 72 13.43 3.95 -23.09
N ASP A 73 14.01 4.88 -23.83
CA ASP A 73 15.47 5.00 -24.00
C ASP A 73 16.23 5.30 -22.69
N ARG A 74 15.52 5.75 -21.64
CA ARG A 74 16.06 5.97 -20.29
C ARG A 74 15.95 4.71 -19.41
N GLY A 75 15.26 3.69 -19.88
CA GLY A 75 14.95 2.48 -19.10
C GLY A 75 13.70 2.59 -18.21
N LEU A 76 12.83 3.56 -18.48
CA LEU A 76 11.62 3.85 -17.70
C LEU A 76 10.36 3.29 -18.38
N MET A 77 9.27 3.21 -17.60
CA MET A 77 7.97 2.73 -18.07
C MET A 77 6.94 3.87 -18.12
N GLU A 78 6.21 3.98 -19.23
CA GLU A 78 5.18 5.00 -19.39
C GLU A 78 4.03 4.46 -20.25
N ILE A 79 3.15 3.65 -19.62
CA ILE A 79 1.96 3.08 -20.29
C ILE A 79 0.77 2.96 -19.32
N GLY A 80 -0.43 3.25 -19.78
CA GLY A 80 -1.66 3.03 -19.01
C GLY A 80 -2.30 4.29 -18.44
N LEU A 81 -2.95 4.17 -17.28
CA LEU A 81 -3.73 5.26 -16.66
C LEU A 81 -3.03 5.93 -15.48
N GLY A 82 -2.01 5.29 -14.89
CA GLY A 82 -1.29 5.84 -13.73
C GLY A 82 -2.18 6.10 -12.51
N ASP A 83 -1.96 7.24 -11.86
CA ASP A 83 -2.66 7.69 -10.65
C ASP A 83 -4.06 8.24 -10.97
N TRP A 84 -4.94 7.39 -11.50
CA TRP A 84 -6.28 7.72 -11.96
C TRP A 84 -7.16 8.32 -10.86
N CYS A 85 -8.27 9.00 -11.25
CA CYS A 85 -9.25 9.60 -10.34
C CYS A 85 -8.63 10.55 -9.30
N HIS A 86 -7.70 11.41 -9.72
CA HIS A 86 -7.15 12.43 -8.83
C HIS A 86 -8.27 13.23 -8.16
N VAL A 87 -8.15 13.46 -6.86
CA VAL A 87 -9.20 14.03 -6.00
C VAL A 87 -9.80 15.36 -6.50
N LYS A 88 -9.06 16.15 -7.27
CA LYS A 88 -9.51 17.46 -7.77
C LYS A 88 -9.83 17.50 -9.27
N THR A 89 -9.33 16.58 -10.07
CA THR A 89 -9.39 16.71 -11.54
C THR A 89 -9.77 15.44 -12.29
N ARG A 90 -9.92 14.32 -11.64
CA ARG A 90 -9.99 12.96 -12.21
C ARG A 90 -8.76 12.55 -13.05
N ARG A 91 -8.01 13.51 -13.57
CA ARG A 91 -6.80 13.24 -14.36
C ARG A 91 -5.59 13.10 -13.42
N PRO A 92 -4.69 12.18 -13.70
CA PRO A 92 -3.46 12.05 -12.93
C PRO A 92 -2.69 13.37 -12.83
N LYS A 93 -2.20 13.70 -11.64
CA LYS A 93 -1.26 14.78 -11.41
C LYS A 93 0.18 14.26 -11.44
N ALA A 94 0.38 13.07 -10.87
CA ALA A 94 1.67 12.40 -10.95
C ALA A 94 1.96 11.99 -12.41
N PRO A 95 3.18 12.23 -12.91
CA PRO A 95 3.57 11.77 -14.23
C PRO A 95 3.45 10.25 -14.36
N LEU A 96 2.93 9.81 -15.51
CA LEU A 96 2.73 8.39 -15.78
C LEU A 96 4.03 7.58 -15.67
N VAL A 97 5.14 8.17 -16.15
CA VAL A 97 6.47 7.58 -16.05
C VAL A 97 6.91 7.28 -14.61
N VAL A 98 6.49 8.12 -13.65
CA VAL A 98 6.78 7.91 -12.22
C VAL A 98 5.99 6.73 -11.69
N THR A 99 4.67 6.76 -11.85
CA THR A 99 3.78 5.75 -11.29
C THR A 99 4.00 4.38 -11.90
N ASP A 100 4.14 4.29 -13.21
CA ASP A 100 4.29 3.01 -13.91
C ASP A 100 5.67 2.39 -13.70
N THR A 101 6.72 3.21 -13.60
CA THR A 101 8.05 2.68 -13.28
C THR A 101 8.08 2.12 -11.87
N ILE A 102 7.51 2.81 -10.87
CA ILE A 102 7.40 2.29 -9.48
C ILE A 102 6.57 1.00 -9.45
N MET A 103 5.41 0.97 -10.13
CA MET A 103 4.58 -0.24 -10.18
C MET A 103 5.28 -1.41 -10.87
N SER A 104 6.11 -1.12 -11.89
CA SER A 104 6.94 -2.16 -12.55
C SER A 104 7.98 -2.75 -11.60
N ILE A 105 8.59 -1.92 -10.74
CA ILE A 105 9.51 -2.37 -9.69
C ILE A 105 8.78 -3.29 -8.72
N ASP A 106 7.68 -2.83 -8.12
CA ASP A 106 6.92 -3.57 -7.12
C ASP A 106 6.38 -4.91 -7.66
N ILE A 107 5.85 -4.92 -8.89
CA ILE A 107 5.42 -6.16 -9.57
C ILE A 107 6.57 -7.15 -9.72
N ALA A 108 7.74 -6.69 -10.16
CA ALA A 108 8.90 -7.56 -10.35
C ALA A 108 9.44 -8.08 -9.00
N GLU A 109 9.47 -7.27 -7.95
CA GLU A 109 9.85 -7.70 -6.59
C GLU A 109 8.88 -8.74 -6.02
N LYS A 110 7.57 -8.55 -6.18
CA LYS A 110 6.56 -9.54 -5.76
C LYS A 110 6.63 -10.84 -6.57
N MET A 111 6.93 -10.76 -7.87
CA MET A 111 7.19 -11.96 -8.66
C MET A 111 8.45 -12.68 -8.18
N ALA A 112 9.53 -11.96 -7.87
CA ALA A 112 10.75 -12.54 -7.33
C ALA A 112 10.49 -13.27 -6.02
N PHE A 113 9.73 -12.64 -5.09
CA PHE A 113 9.30 -13.27 -3.85
C PHE A 113 8.53 -14.58 -4.11
N LEU A 114 7.54 -14.54 -5.00
CA LEU A 114 6.76 -15.74 -5.31
C LEU A 114 7.63 -16.84 -5.97
N PHE A 115 8.53 -16.49 -6.88
CA PHE A 115 9.45 -17.46 -7.48
C PHE A 115 10.38 -18.10 -6.45
N GLU A 116 10.84 -17.34 -5.46
CA GLU A 116 11.60 -17.88 -4.33
C GLU A 116 10.79 -18.92 -3.56
N GLN A 117 9.53 -18.61 -3.23
CA GLN A 117 8.65 -19.52 -2.49
C GLN A 117 8.29 -20.79 -3.29
N LEU A 118 8.41 -20.73 -4.62
CA LEU A 118 8.22 -21.85 -5.54
C LEU A 118 9.52 -22.60 -5.86
N GLY A 119 10.68 -22.17 -5.34
CA GLY A 119 11.98 -22.77 -5.64
C GLY A 119 12.45 -22.52 -7.09
N MET A 120 11.96 -21.48 -7.75
CA MET A 120 12.24 -21.12 -9.14
C MET A 120 13.39 -20.10 -9.22
N GLU A 121 14.59 -20.50 -8.88
CA GLU A 121 15.75 -19.61 -8.66
C GLU A 121 16.12 -18.76 -9.90
N HIS A 122 16.14 -19.33 -11.10
CA HIS A 122 16.46 -18.56 -12.32
C HIS A 122 15.43 -17.48 -12.61
N GLN A 123 14.15 -17.76 -12.39
CA GLN A 123 13.06 -16.81 -12.58
C GLN A 123 13.10 -15.71 -11.51
N GLN A 124 13.43 -16.06 -10.26
CA GLN A 124 13.66 -15.12 -9.18
C GLN A 124 14.77 -14.13 -9.55
N GLN A 125 15.93 -14.62 -9.97
CA GLN A 125 17.06 -13.78 -10.35
C GLN A 125 16.72 -12.85 -11.52
N PHE A 126 15.98 -13.33 -12.51
CA PHE A 126 15.53 -12.50 -13.62
C PHE A 126 14.57 -11.40 -13.15
N ALA A 127 13.61 -11.71 -12.28
CA ALA A 127 12.68 -10.74 -11.73
C ALA A 127 13.40 -9.66 -10.89
N LEU A 128 14.37 -10.06 -10.05
CA LEU A 128 15.20 -9.13 -9.28
C LEU A 128 16.04 -8.22 -10.19
N ALA A 129 16.58 -8.74 -11.28
CA ALA A 129 17.31 -7.94 -12.25
C ALA A 129 16.41 -6.89 -12.92
N VAL A 130 15.18 -7.28 -13.32
CA VAL A 130 14.21 -6.34 -13.89
C VAL A 130 13.85 -5.23 -12.91
N ALA A 131 13.59 -5.57 -11.64
CA ALA A 131 13.30 -4.59 -10.59
C ALA A 131 14.48 -3.62 -10.37
N SER A 132 15.70 -4.16 -10.27
CA SER A 132 16.93 -3.39 -10.08
C SER A 132 17.21 -2.42 -11.24
N ASP A 133 17.00 -2.85 -12.47
CA ASP A 133 17.16 -2.02 -13.66
C ASP A 133 16.21 -0.81 -13.64
N PHE A 134 14.91 -1.06 -13.39
CA PHE A 134 13.92 0.01 -13.27
C PHE A 134 14.23 0.95 -12.12
N LYS A 135 14.60 0.43 -10.94
CA LYS A 135 14.95 1.24 -9.77
C LYS A 135 16.16 2.12 -10.04
N THR A 136 17.17 1.57 -10.69
CA THR A 136 18.38 2.33 -11.09
C THR A 136 18.03 3.46 -12.06
N ALA A 137 17.23 3.17 -13.10
CA ALA A 137 16.77 4.17 -14.06
C ALA A 137 15.91 5.25 -13.39
N PHE A 138 14.96 4.85 -12.53
CA PHE A 138 14.12 5.77 -11.77
C PHE A 138 14.95 6.74 -10.93
N ARG A 139 15.84 6.22 -10.10
CA ARG A 139 16.69 7.03 -9.22
C ARG A 139 17.56 8.00 -10.00
N LYS A 140 18.08 7.58 -11.18
CA LYS A 140 18.94 8.40 -12.03
C LYS A 140 18.19 9.54 -12.73
N HIS A 141 16.95 9.31 -13.15
CA HIS A 141 16.26 10.20 -14.08
C HIS A 141 15.05 10.93 -13.48
N LEU A 142 14.50 10.45 -12.36
CA LEU A 142 13.23 10.96 -11.81
C LEU A 142 13.36 11.50 -10.37
N ILE A 143 14.56 11.52 -9.78
CA ILE A 143 14.80 12.10 -8.46
C ILE A 143 15.82 13.25 -8.58
N ASP A 144 15.44 14.40 -8.04
CA ASP A 144 16.36 15.46 -7.68
C ASP A 144 16.85 15.21 -6.25
N PHE A 145 18.10 14.74 -6.13
CA PHE A 145 18.72 14.43 -4.85
C PHE A 145 19.14 15.65 -4.04
N ASP A 146 19.27 16.83 -4.66
CA ASP A 146 19.59 18.06 -3.93
C ASP A 146 18.38 18.52 -3.09
N THR A 147 17.17 18.28 -3.58
CA THR A 147 15.90 18.63 -2.92
C THR A 147 15.13 17.43 -2.41
N MET A 148 15.61 16.20 -2.66
CA MET A 148 14.90 14.94 -2.41
C MET A 148 13.49 14.89 -3.02
N THR A 149 13.31 15.49 -4.19
CA THR A 149 12.03 15.62 -4.88
C THR A 149 11.93 14.63 -6.03
N VAL A 150 10.81 13.88 -6.06
CA VAL A 150 10.46 13.03 -7.20
C VAL A 150 9.78 13.84 -8.29
N GLU A 151 10.04 13.51 -9.55
CA GLU A 151 9.44 14.17 -10.72
C GLU A 151 7.90 14.23 -10.60
N GLY A 152 7.33 15.32 -11.11
CA GLY A 152 5.93 15.69 -10.90
C GLY A 152 5.69 16.51 -9.65
N ASN A 153 6.65 16.51 -8.70
CA ASN A 153 6.62 17.34 -7.49
C ASN A 153 5.23 17.39 -6.84
N CYS A 154 4.65 16.23 -6.56
CA CYS A 154 3.32 16.06 -6.01
C CYS A 154 3.28 14.96 -4.94
N GLN A 155 2.20 14.98 -4.13
CA GLN A 155 2.05 14.03 -3.01
C GLN A 155 2.13 12.56 -3.48
N THR A 156 1.48 12.20 -4.59
CA THR A 156 1.51 10.83 -5.12
C THR A 156 2.92 10.37 -5.47
N SER A 157 3.67 11.17 -6.27
CA SER A 157 5.03 10.80 -6.68
C SER A 157 5.93 10.56 -5.48
N GLN A 158 5.87 11.46 -4.51
CA GLN A 158 6.71 11.42 -3.31
C GLN A 158 6.30 10.27 -2.37
N ALA A 159 5.00 10.10 -2.11
CA ALA A 159 4.48 9.04 -1.24
C ALA A 159 4.72 7.64 -1.82
N MET A 160 4.51 7.45 -3.13
CA MET A 160 4.80 6.16 -3.78
C MET A 160 6.29 5.82 -3.70
N ALA A 161 7.19 6.76 -3.97
CA ALA A 161 8.63 6.51 -3.89
C ALA A 161 9.09 6.12 -2.47
N LEU A 162 8.52 6.74 -1.43
CA LEU A 162 8.76 6.38 -0.02
C LEU A 162 8.17 5.01 0.35
N HIS A 163 6.94 4.72 -0.11
CA HIS A 163 6.26 3.48 0.22
C HIS A 163 6.93 2.26 -0.40
N TYR A 164 7.32 2.37 -1.67
CA TYR A 164 7.91 1.27 -2.44
C TYR A 164 9.45 1.23 -2.35
N GLY A 165 10.05 1.89 -1.35
CA GLY A 165 11.47 1.78 -1.04
C GLY A 165 12.39 2.24 -2.17
N ILE A 166 12.01 3.28 -2.91
CA ILE A 166 12.86 3.86 -3.96
C ILE A 166 14.03 4.63 -3.37
N PHE A 167 13.81 5.34 -2.27
CA PHE A 167 14.86 6.01 -1.51
C PHE A 167 15.68 5.00 -0.68
N ALA A 168 16.96 5.27 -0.51
CA ALA A 168 17.79 4.54 0.44
C ALA A 168 17.42 4.93 1.89
N PRO A 169 17.68 4.07 2.89
CA PRO A 169 17.30 4.34 4.28
C PRO A 169 17.76 5.71 4.80
N GLU A 170 18.96 6.14 4.43
CA GLU A 170 19.53 7.44 4.81
C GLU A 170 18.87 8.65 4.11
N GLU A 171 18.19 8.43 3.02
CA GLU A 171 17.49 9.46 2.22
C GLU A 171 16.02 9.62 2.65
N GLU A 172 15.41 8.56 3.23
CA GLU A 172 13.97 8.49 3.52
C GLU A 172 13.49 9.67 4.36
N GLN A 173 14.24 10.09 5.38
CA GLN A 173 13.82 11.18 6.26
C GLN A 173 13.75 12.53 5.51
N ALA A 174 14.71 12.82 4.66
CA ALA A 174 14.73 14.04 3.86
C ALA A 174 13.61 14.02 2.79
N ALA A 175 13.42 12.89 2.13
CA ALA A 175 12.32 12.68 1.19
C ALA A 175 10.93 12.79 1.86
N PHE A 176 10.81 12.34 3.11
CA PHE A 176 9.58 12.49 3.88
C PHE A 176 9.30 13.95 4.27
N VAL A 177 10.35 14.72 4.63
CA VAL A 177 10.20 16.17 4.86
C VAL A 177 9.63 16.86 3.61
N ARG A 178 10.11 16.48 2.40
CA ARG A 178 9.53 16.99 1.15
C ARG A 178 8.05 16.64 0.98
N LEU A 179 7.65 15.42 1.34
CA LEU A 179 6.22 15.04 1.33
C LEU A 179 5.39 15.94 2.27
N LEU A 180 5.89 16.23 3.48
CA LEU A 180 5.19 17.12 4.42
C LEU A 180 5.06 18.54 3.87
N GLU A 181 6.04 19.05 3.15
CA GLU A 181 5.96 20.34 2.47
C GLU A 181 4.86 20.33 1.41
N LEU A 182 4.80 19.31 0.56
CA LEU A 182 3.76 19.15 -0.46
C LEU A 182 2.35 19.04 0.15
N ILE A 183 2.23 18.44 1.34
CA ILE A 183 0.97 18.40 2.07
C ILE A 183 0.60 19.80 2.60
N ARG A 184 1.57 20.55 3.15
CA ARG A 184 1.34 21.93 3.62
C ARG A 184 0.96 22.87 2.48
N GLU A 185 1.55 22.73 1.30
CA GLU A 185 1.20 23.47 0.08
C GLU A 185 -0.26 23.27 -0.35
N GLN A 186 -0.92 22.22 0.17
CA GLN A 186 -2.33 21.90 -0.05
C GLN A 186 -3.17 22.08 1.23
N ASP A 187 -2.77 22.96 2.16
CA ASP A 187 -3.46 23.24 3.41
C ASP A 187 -3.76 21.99 4.26
N GLY A 188 -2.91 20.97 4.15
CA GLY A 188 -3.05 19.69 4.83
C GLY A 188 -4.10 18.75 4.22
N PHE A 189 -4.59 19.02 3.02
CA PHE A 189 -5.48 18.12 2.31
C PHE A 189 -4.72 17.12 1.43
N MET A 190 -5.34 15.97 1.18
CA MET A 190 -4.82 15.03 0.21
C MET A 190 -4.95 15.58 -1.21
N ASP A 191 -3.89 15.40 -2.00
CA ASP A 191 -3.79 15.87 -3.40
C ASP A 191 -3.21 14.73 -4.25
N VAL A 192 -3.97 13.64 -4.34
CA VAL A 192 -3.57 12.34 -4.89
C VAL A 192 -4.66 11.75 -5.77
N GLY A 193 -4.30 10.79 -6.61
CA GLY A 193 -5.23 9.84 -7.22
C GLY A 193 -5.24 8.52 -6.45
N VAL A 194 -5.80 7.47 -7.06
CA VAL A 194 -6.01 6.17 -6.38
C VAL A 194 -4.71 5.48 -5.96
N LEU A 195 -3.61 5.63 -6.71
CA LEU A 195 -2.32 5.05 -6.34
C LEU A 195 -1.67 5.81 -5.17
N GLY A 196 -1.75 7.13 -5.20
CA GLY A 196 -1.28 7.96 -4.09
C GLY A 196 -2.11 7.75 -2.84
N GLY A 197 -3.44 7.67 -2.96
CA GLY A 197 -4.35 7.40 -1.85
C GLY A 197 -4.09 6.05 -1.16
N LYS A 198 -3.68 5.04 -1.94
CA LYS A 198 -3.31 3.73 -1.43
C LYS A 198 -2.09 3.76 -0.49
N VAL A 199 -1.17 4.70 -0.66
CA VAL A 199 0.12 4.69 0.05
C VAL A 199 0.28 5.84 1.04
N LEU A 200 -0.37 6.98 0.81
CA LEU A 200 -0.16 8.22 1.57
C LEU A 200 -0.32 8.04 3.08
N PHE A 201 -1.43 7.45 3.51
CA PHE A 201 -1.74 7.27 4.94
C PHE A 201 -0.77 6.27 5.60
N HIS A 202 -0.36 5.22 4.91
CA HIS A 202 0.65 4.28 5.39
C HIS A 202 2.03 4.94 5.54
N VAL A 203 2.42 5.81 4.60
CA VAL A 203 3.68 6.56 4.69
C VAL A 203 3.65 7.53 5.88
N LEU A 204 2.58 8.30 6.04
CA LEU A 204 2.43 9.20 7.19
C LEU A 204 2.57 8.43 8.51
N THR A 205 1.90 7.29 8.64
CA THR A 205 1.98 6.43 9.83
C THR A 205 3.39 5.87 10.04
N LYS A 206 4.08 5.41 8.97
CA LYS A 206 5.46 4.91 9.04
C LYS A 206 6.40 5.92 9.70
N PHE A 207 6.19 7.21 9.45
CA PHE A 207 7.02 8.30 9.98
C PHE A 207 6.44 8.98 11.23
N GLY A 208 5.44 8.39 11.91
CA GLY A 208 4.89 8.90 13.17
C GLY A 208 3.86 10.04 13.02
N TYR A 209 3.31 10.25 11.84
CA TYR A 209 2.32 11.29 11.54
C TYR A 209 0.90 10.73 11.41
N THR A 210 0.53 9.79 12.29
CA THR A 210 -0.78 9.14 12.26
C THR A 210 -1.92 10.12 12.55
N ASP A 211 -1.71 11.10 13.44
CA ASP A 211 -2.68 12.18 13.71
C ASP A 211 -2.95 13.02 12.46
N LEU A 212 -1.92 13.41 11.71
CA LEU A 212 -2.08 14.11 10.42
C LEU A 212 -2.83 13.27 9.40
N ALA A 213 -2.52 11.96 9.31
CA ALA A 213 -3.22 11.03 8.42
C ALA A 213 -4.71 10.95 8.75
N LEU A 214 -5.05 10.83 10.04
CA LEU A 214 -6.44 10.79 10.50
C LEU A 214 -7.15 12.13 10.27
N ASP A 215 -6.53 13.25 10.64
CA ASP A 215 -7.07 14.59 10.41
C ASP A 215 -7.41 14.83 8.94
N MET A 216 -6.47 14.55 8.04
CA MET A 216 -6.66 14.66 6.60
C MET A 216 -7.87 13.83 6.10
N MET A 217 -8.11 12.68 6.71
CA MET A 217 -9.16 11.77 6.31
C MET A 217 -10.54 12.19 6.82
N ILE A 218 -10.65 12.65 8.09
CA ILE A 218 -11.95 12.90 8.76
C ILE A 218 -12.51 14.30 8.54
N ARG A 219 -11.76 15.23 7.96
CA ARG A 219 -12.23 16.59 7.67
C ARG A 219 -13.55 16.58 6.93
N PRO A 220 -14.53 17.40 7.29
CA PRO A 220 -15.80 17.49 6.55
C PRO A 220 -15.66 18.25 5.22
N GLU A 221 -14.55 18.97 5.02
CA GLU A 221 -14.27 19.73 3.81
C GLU A 221 -13.70 18.84 2.70
N TYR A 222 -13.94 19.23 1.46
CA TYR A 222 -13.42 18.62 0.25
C TYR A 222 -11.92 18.93 0.04
N PRO A 223 -11.10 17.97 -0.40
CA PRO A 223 -11.38 16.55 -0.63
C PRO A 223 -11.01 15.71 0.60
N SER A 224 -11.91 14.86 1.06
CA SER A 224 -11.67 13.93 2.17
C SER A 224 -12.74 12.82 2.22
N TYR A 225 -12.47 11.72 2.92
CA TYR A 225 -13.49 10.72 3.21
C TYR A 225 -14.58 11.28 4.16
N GLY A 226 -14.20 12.15 5.11
CA GLY A 226 -15.15 12.86 5.97
C GLY A 226 -16.14 13.71 5.19
N ASN A 227 -15.72 14.30 4.08
CA ASN A 227 -16.61 15.02 3.18
C ASN A 227 -17.66 14.11 2.53
N TRP A 228 -17.30 12.90 2.09
CA TRP A 228 -18.28 11.92 1.62
C TRP A 228 -19.29 11.56 2.71
N VAL A 229 -18.84 11.33 3.94
CA VAL A 229 -19.72 11.07 5.08
C VAL A 229 -20.66 12.26 5.32
N ALA A 230 -20.17 13.49 5.30
CA ALA A 230 -20.96 14.71 5.45
C ALA A 230 -22.01 14.86 4.33
N GLN A 231 -21.75 14.34 3.13
CA GLN A 231 -22.70 14.29 2.02
C GLN A 231 -23.67 13.09 2.08
N GLY A 232 -23.58 12.25 3.13
CA GLY A 232 -24.47 11.11 3.34
C GLY A 232 -24.04 9.83 2.62
N ALA A 233 -22.76 9.70 2.23
CA ALA A 233 -22.25 8.48 1.63
C ALA A 233 -22.39 7.28 2.59
N THR A 234 -22.89 6.16 2.08
CA THR A 234 -23.01 4.87 2.77
C THR A 234 -22.05 3.82 2.23
N SER A 235 -21.28 4.17 1.20
CA SER A 235 -20.24 3.35 0.58
C SER A 235 -19.13 4.25 0.04
N LEU A 236 -18.01 3.69 -0.37
CA LEU A 236 -16.95 4.42 -1.07
C LEU A 236 -17.41 4.80 -2.47
N TRP A 237 -17.11 6.02 -2.88
CA TRP A 237 -17.39 6.52 -4.22
C TRP A 237 -16.16 6.34 -5.12
N GLU A 238 -16.38 6.43 -6.44
CA GLU A 238 -15.31 6.29 -7.42
C GLU A 238 -14.32 7.46 -7.39
N ASP A 239 -14.82 8.66 -7.18
CA ASP A 239 -14.03 9.88 -7.13
C ASP A 239 -14.63 10.91 -6.16
N PHE A 240 -13.87 11.98 -5.88
CA PHE A 240 -14.25 13.05 -4.94
C PHE A 240 -14.96 14.23 -5.61
N MET A 241 -15.30 14.14 -6.88
CA MET A 241 -15.99 15.23 -7.59
C MET A 241 -17.41 15.41 -7.07
N GLU A 242 -17.99 16.60 -7.32
CA GLU A 242 -19.36 16.95 -6.92
C GLU A 242 -20.41 15.98 -7.51
N ASP A 243 -20.15 15.46 -8.72
CA ASP A 243 -20.96 14.42 -9.38
C ASP A 243 -20.08 13.19 -9.65
N PRO A 244 -19.96 12.29 -8.67
CA PRO A 244 -19.10 11.11 -8.81
C PRO A 244 -19.67 10.14 -9.87
N ALA A 245 -18.79 9.54 -10.66
CA ALA A 245 -19.19 8.62 -11.73
C ALA A 245 -19.87 7.35 -11.17
N SER A 246 -19.49 6.91 -9.97
CA SER A 246 -20.14 5.82 -9.25
C SER A 246 -20.12 6.09 -7.73
N MET A 247 -21.27 5.87 -7.08
CA MET A 247 -21.39 5.97 -5.62
C MET A 247 -21.20 4.63 -4.89
N ASN A 248 -20.71 3.60 -5.58
CA ASN A 248 -20.33 2.32 -5.00
C ASN A 248 -19.14 1.75 -5.75
N HIS A 249 -17.93 2.17 -5.34
CA HIS A 249 -16.69 1.82 -6.02
C HIS A 249 -15.56 1.59 -5.01
N HIS A 250 -14.68 0.63 -5.29
CA HIS A 250 -13.64 0.19 -4.34
C HIS A 250 -12.26 0.84 -4.53
N PHE A 251 -12.10 1.79 -5.44
CA PHE A 251 -10.79 2.41 -5.75
C PHE A 251 -10.06 2.92 -4.50
N TRP A 252 -10.79 3.49 -3.58
CA TRP A 252 -10.28 4.09 -2.35
C TRP A 252 -10.34 3.16 -1.14
N GLY A 253 -10.55 1.85 -1.37
CA GLY A 253 -10.79 0.86 -0.32
C GLY A 253 -9.59 0.52 0.55
N ASP A 254 -8.36 0.89 0.16
CA ASP A 254 -7.15 0.65 0.94
C ASP A 254 -7.18 1.31 2.32
N ILE A 255 -8.00 2.36 2.48
CA ILE A 255 -8.22 3.00 3.80
C ILE A 255 -8.69 2.00 4.87
N SER A 256 -9.43 0.96 4.48
CA SER A 256 -9.84 -0.11 5.40
C SER A 256 -8.65 -0.93 5.91
N ALA A 257 -7.64 -1.17 5.05
CA ALA A 257 -6.40 -1.82 5.45
C ALA A 257 -5.60 -0.92 6.41
N TRP A 258 -5.60 0.40 6.17
CA TRP A 258 -4.96 1.34 7.08
C TRP A 258 -5.63 1.35 8.46
N PHE A 259 -6.96 1.31 8.58
CA PHE A 259 -7.65 1.18 9.87
C PHE A 259 -7.21 -0.06 10.65
N ILE A 260 -7.16 -1.21 9.98
CA ILE A 260 -6.77 -2.47 10.62
C ILE A 260 -5.30 -2.45 11.03
N LYS A 261 -4.42 -2.00 10.15
CA LYS A 261 -2.96 -2.06 10.36
C LYS A 261 -2.44 -0.93 11.25
N ALA A 262 -2.95 0.29 11.08
CA ALA A 262 -2.46 1.44 11.82
C ALA A 262 -3.24 1.66 13.12
N LEU A 263 -4.57 1.76 13.08
CA LEU A 263 -5.36 2.11 14.26
C LEU A 263 -5.53 0.91 15.21
N ALA A 264 -5.93 -0.25 14.70
CA ALA A 264 -6.02 -1.47 15.52
C ALA A 264 -4.68 -2.20 15.66
N GLY A 265 -3.74 -1.94 14.77
CA GLY A 265 -2.37 -2.45 14.83
C GLY A 265 -2.17 -3.89 14.38
N ILE A 266 -3.12 -4.53 13.71
CA ILE A 266 -3.01 -5.94 13.32
C ILE A 266 -2.15 -6.07 12.04
N CYS A 267 -0.92 -6.54 12.18
CA CYS A 267 0.01 -6.85 11.09
C CYS A 267 0.26 -8.37 11.04
N TYR A 268 -0.65 -9.09 10.40
CA TYR A 268 -0.57 -10.54 10.24
C TYR A 268 0.49 -10.93 9.23
N ASN A 269 1.30 -11.96 9.55
CA ASN A 269 2.37 -12.50 8.71
C ASN A 269 3.27 -11.37 8.13
N PRO A 270 3.93 -10.58 8.99
CA PRO A 270 4.61 -9.35 8.55
C PRO A 270 5.72 -9.60 7.51
N ASP A 271 6.37 -10.76 7.56
CA ASP A 271 7.44 -11.17 6.64
C ASP A 271 6.91 -11.92 5.41
N GLY A 272 5.60 -12.22 5.35
CA GLY A 272 4.96 -12.93 4.24
C GLY A 272 5.20 -14.44 4.21
N THR A 273 5.95 -15.01 5.14
CA THR A 273 6.39 -16.42 5.14
C THR A 273 6.10 -17.19 6.42
N ASP A 274 5.63 -16.52 7.47
CA ASP A 274 5.30 -17.14 8.77
C ASP A 274 3.84 -16.87 9.17
N TRP A 275 2.96 -17.77 8.81
CA TRP A 275 1.53 -17.69 9.10
C TRP A 275 1.17 -17.89 10.58
N ASN A 276 2.14 -18.24 11.43
CA ASN A 276 1.97 -18.34 12.87
C ASN A 276 2.42 -17.08 13.60
N ARG A 277 2.74 -16.01 12.90
CA ARG A 277 3.21 -14.74 13.47
C ARG A 277 2.24 -13.60 13.22
N VAL A 278 2.04 -12.76 14.23
CA VAL A 278 1.35 -11.47 14.16
C VAL A 278 2.12 -10.41 14.94
N ASP A 279 2.39 -9.29 14.32
CA ASP A 279 2.86 -8.09 15.01
C ASP A 279 1.64 -7.20 15.32
N ILE A 280 1.55 -6.71 16.55
CA ILE A 280 0.52 -5.79 17.02
C ILE A 280 1.19 -4.41 17.19
N CYS A 281 0.91 -3.52 16.24
CA CYS A 281 1.56 -2.21 16.11
C CYS A 281 0.52 -1.08 16.11
N PRO A 282 -0.28 -0.90 17.17
CA PRO A 282 -1.33 0.12 17.17
C PRO A 282 -0.75 1.52 17.31
N HIS A 283 -1.37 2.47 16.62
CA HIS A 283 -1.17 3.89 16.83
C HIS A 283 -2.40 4.49 17.50
N PHE A 284 -2.20 5.46 18.37
CA PHE A 284 -3.25 6.02 19.23
C PHE A 284 -3.43 7.53 18.97
N PRO A 285 -4.10 7.91 17.85
CA PRO A 285 -4.34 9.33 17.55
C PRO A 285 -5.03 10.06 18.69
N GLU A 286 -4.67 11.33 18.93
CA GLU A 286 -5.14 12.07 20.10
C GLU A 286 -6.65 12.30 20.11
N VAL A 287 -7.24 12.48 18.92
CA VAL A 287 -8.68 12.72 18.78
C VAL A 287 -9.53 11.46 18.92
N MET A 288 -8.91 10.27 18.94
CA MET A 288 -9.62 8.99 19.05
C MET A 288 -9.72 8.53 20.50
N HIS A 289 -10.92 8.09 20.89
CA HIS A 289 -11.17 7.47 22.17
C HIS A 289 -10.92 5.96 22.16
N ASP A 290 -11.24 5.29 21.07
CA ASP A 290 -11.08 3.84 20.92
C ASP A 290 -10.92 3.43 19.45
N ALA A 291 -10.38 2.23 19.24
CA ALA A 291 -10.46 1.52 17.97
C ALA A 291 -10.52 0.03 18.21
N SER A 292 -11.15 -0.69 17.27
CA SER A 292 -11.16 -2.15 17.28
C SER A 292 -11.20 -2.73 15.88
N ALA A 293 -10.49 -3.83 15.68
CA ALA A 293 -10.58 -4.63 14.47
C ALA A 293 -10.31 -6.11 14.78
N TRP A 294 -10.62 -6.93 13.80
CA TRP A 294 -10.30 -8.34 13.83
C TRP A 294 -9.95 -8.87 12.45
N PHE A 295 -9.23 -9.98 12.42
CA PHE A 295 -8.80 -10.66 11.20
C PHE A 295 -8.86 -12.18 11.40
N ASP A 296 -9.49 -12.90 10.46
CA ASP A 296 -9.51 -14.36 10.45
C ASP A 296 -8.27 -14.90 9.74
N SER A 297 -7.31 -15.33 10.54
CA SER A 297 -6.07 -15.96 10.05
C SER A 297 -6.25 -17.47 9.84
N ASN A 298 -5.22 -18.12 9.28
CA ASN A 298 -5.17 -19.58 9.18
C ASN A 298 -5.11 -20.29 10.58
N CYS A 299 -4.69 -19.56 11.61
CA CYS A 299 -4.59 -20.07 12.99
C CYS A 299 -5.84 -19.80 13.82
N GLY A 300 -6.75 -18.98 13.32
CA GLY A 300 -7.95 -18.52 14.03
C GLY A 300 -8.09 -17.00 14.03
N LYS A 301 -9.04 -16.51 14.79
CA LYS A 301 -9.33 -15.07 14.89
C LYS A 301 -8.26 -14.35 15.68
N ILE A 302 -7.74 -13.26 15.10
CA ILE A 302 -6.92 -12.25 15.77
C ILE A 302 -7.82 -11.04 15.98
N ALA A 303 -7.88 -10.48 17.21
CA ALA A 303 -8.59 -9.24 17.46
C ALA A 303 -7.75 -8.30 18.32
N SER A 304 -7.87 -7.02 18.04
CA SER A 304 -7.26 -5.93 18.79
C SER A 304 -8.32 -4.86 19.06
N LYS A 305 -8.41 -4.45 20.32
CA LYS A 305 -9.29 -3.36 20.76
C LYS A 305 -8.57 -2.55 21.81
N TRP A 306 -8.50 -1.26 21.61
CA TRP A 306 -8.01 -0.35 22.64
C TRP A 306 -9.03 0.74 22.98
N VAL A 307 -8.96 1.23 24.21
CA VAL A 307 -9.78 2.31 24.74
C VAL A 307 -8.89 3.22 25.56
N ARG A 308 -9.04 4.54 25.40
CA ARG A 308 -8.35 5.56 26.19
C ARG A 308 -9.08 5.83 27.49
N GLU A 309 -8.39 5.66 28.62
CA GLU A 309 -8.89 5.88 29.97
C GLU A 309 -8.00 6.88 30.70
N GLY A 310 -8.33 8.18 30.61
CA GLY A 310 -7.48 9.24 31.11
C GLY A 310 -6.13 9.26 30.42
N ASP A 311 -5.05 9.14 31.19
CA ASP A 311 -3.67 9.13 30.68
C ASP A 311 -3.19 7.74 30.24
N LYS A 312 -4.05 6.73 30.33
CA LYS A 312 -3.73 5.34 29.96
C LYS A 312 -4.54 4.90 28.76
N ILE A 313 -4.00 3.90 28.06
CA ILE A 313 -4.68 3.19 26.99
C ILE A 313 -4.76 1.72 27.39
N ILE A 314 -5.96 1.15 27.42
CA ILE A 314 -6.20 -0.26 27.71
C ILE A 314 -6.33 -1.00 26.39
N LEU A 315 -5.36 -1.87 26.10
CA LEU A 315 -5.31 -2.69 24.90
C LEU A 315 -5.72 -4.12 25.23
N ASN A 316 -6.79 -4.60 24.63
CA ASN A 316 -7.28 -5.97 24.74
C ASN A 316 -6.97 -6.73 23.46
N LEU A 317 -6.30 -7.87 23.58
CA LEU A 317 -5.90 -8.74 22.48
C LEU A 317 -6.56 -10.11 22.56
N GLU A 318 -6.98 -10.64 21.40
CA GLU A 318 -7.32 -12.05 21.17
C GLU A 318 -6.32 -12.59 20.14
N ILE A 319 -5.44 -13.51 20.54
CA ILE A 319 -4.41 -14.12 19.70
C ILE A 319 -4.53 -15.64 19.83
N PRO A 320 -4.65 -16.40 18.73
CA PRO A 320 -4.68 -17.86 18.78
C PRO A 320 -3.46 -18.44 19.52
N SER A 321 -3.68 -19.47 20.37
CA SER A 321 -2.62 -20.04 21.22
C SER A 321 -1.47 -20.70 20.46
N ASN A 322 -1.67 -21.01 19.18
CA ASN A 322 -0.66 -21.54 18.27
C ASN A 322 0.04 -20.46 17.44
N MET A 323 -0.14 -19.18 17.80
CA MET A 323 0.45 -18.03 17.11
C MET A 323 1.43 -17.29 18.03
N GLN A 324 2.49 -16.76 17.44
CA GLN A 324 3.44 -15.89 18.10
C GLN A 324 3.01 -14.43 17.91
N GLY A 325 2.63 -13.75 18.99
CA GLY A 325 2.29 -12.34 19.01
C GLY A 325 3.48 -11.50 19.49
N GLN A 326 3.71 -10.37 18.81
CA GLN A 326 4.71 -9.38 19.19
C GLN A 326 4.03 -8.01 19.27
N LEU A 327 4.05 -7.36 20.44
CA LEU A 327 3.63 -5.97 20.58
C LEU A 327 4.78 -5.06 20.22
N ILE A 328 4.51 -4.04 19.42
CA ILE A 328 5.49 -3.02 19.00
C ILE A 328 4.84 -1.65 19.19
N LEU A 329 5.24 -0.92 20.21
CA LEU A 329 4.75 0.42 20.54
C LEU A 329 5.69 1.48 19.97
N LYS A 330 5.12 2.56 19.45
CA LYS A 330 5.81 3.69 18.83
C LYS A 330 5.28 5.01 19.41
N ASP A 331 5.74 6.12 18.90
CA ASP A 331 5.21 7.47 19.16
C ASP A 331 5.20 7.85 20.66
N GLY A 332 6.23 7.42 21.39
CA GLY A 332 6.36 7.69 22.84
C GLY A 332 5.50 6.77 23.72
N CYS A 333 4.86 5.75 23.16
CA CYS A 333 4.06 4.80 23.90
C CYS A 333 4.93 3.65 24.47
N HIS A 334 4.62 3.18 25.67
CA HIS A 334 5.31 2.09 26.34
C HIS A 334 4.38 1.36 27.33
N LEU A 335 4.72 0.15 27.72
CA LEU A 335 4.06 -0.58 28.82
C LEU A 335 4.42 0.01 30.20
N GLU A 336 3.69 -0.34 31.26
CA GLU A 336 3.98 0.12 32.64
C GLU A 336 5.41 -0.19 33.11
N ASN A 337 6.03 -1.24 32.57
CA ASN A 337 7.44 -1.59 32.85
C ASN A 337 8.47 -0.83 31.98
N GLY A 338 8.02 0.07 31.11
CA GLY A 338 8.85 0.87 30.19
C GLY A 338 9.21 0.17 28.87
N GLU A 339 8.78 -1.07 28.64
CA GLU A 339 9.04 -1.78 27.39
C GLU A 339 8.18 -1.22 26.25
N THR A 340 8.78 -1.10 25.08
CA THR A 340 8.13 -0.70 23.84
C THR A 340 7.91 -1.88 22.88
N THR A 341 8.56 -3.01 23.17
CA THR A 341 8.47 -4.22 22.35
C THR A 341 8.53 -5.45 23.24
N CYS A 342 7.52 -6.32 23.17
CA CYS A 342 7.48 -7.56 23.94
C CYS A 342 6.60 -8.63 23.26
N PRO A 343 6.86 -9.94 23.52
CA PRO A 343 5.92 -11.00 23.17
C PRO A 343 4.58 -10.79 23.86
N VAL A 344 3.48 -11.06 23.15
CA VAL A 344 2.10 -10.95 23.69
C VAL A 344 1.26 -12.17 23.33
N VAL A 345 0.27 -12.42 24.18
CA VAL A 345 -0.78 -13.43 24.03
C VAL A 345 -2.15 -12.77 24.20
N SER A 346 -3.24 -13.53 24.13
CA SER A 346 -4.55 -13.00 24.50
C SER A 346 -4.53 -12.46 25.93
N GLY A 347 -5.05 -11.24 26.11
CA GLY A 347 -5.05 -10.57 27.41
C GLY A 347 -5.22 -9.06 27.31
N GLU A 348 -5.11 -8.40 28.46
CA GLU A 348 -5.19 -6.96 28.61
C GLU A 348 -3.82 -6.37 28.93
N TYR A 349 -3.49 -5.28 28.26
CA TYR A 349 -2.22 -4.57 28.38
C TYR A 349 -2.47 -3.09 28.64
N THR A 350 -1.81 -2.53 29.64
CA THR A 350 -1.86 -1.10 29.95
C THR A 350 -0.71 -0.39 29.25
N ILE A 351 -1.02 0.60 28.43
CA ILE A 351 -0.07 1.40 27.68
C ILE A 351 -0.09 2.83 28.21
N LEU A 352 1.09 3.39 28.40
CA LEU A 352 1.32 4.78 28.79
C LEU A 352 1.91 5.54 27.61
N LYS A 353 1.62 6.86 27.54
CA LYS A 353 2.24 7.77 26.57
C LYS A 353 2.96 8.88 27.34
N TYR A 354 4.23 9.17 26.99
CA TYR A 354 5.01 10.28 27.57
C TYR A 354 4.48 11.64 27.14
#